data_c9d31bb9f88d1e570317b785beec3d9a
#
_entry.id   c9d31bb9f88d1e570317b785beec3d9a
#
_cell.length_a   1.000
_cell.length_b   1.000
_cell.length_c   1.000
_cell.angle_alpha   90.00
_cell.angle_beta   90.00
_cell.angle_gamma   90.00
#
_symmetry.space_group_name_H-M   'P 1'
#
loop_
_entity.id
_entity.type
_entity.pdbx_description
1 polymer ?
#
loop_
_entity_poly.entity_id
_entity_poly.type
_entity_poly.pdbx_seq_one_letter_code
_entity_poly.pdbx_strand_id
1 'polypeptide(L)'
;MESWDVVIIGSGPAALRAAIASSDVGTKPIIIDSRSIGSGSGASPVSGVAVSFDEVDSTAHRDDTILAGGEGTNKSAAARVCGEAMNVLAKLENWGLVLQRREGGLPFAATCRGHSRPRLVGCGDSTTREITRVLEEQVIKRGIVRRSDLQALSLVMDSKQVRGITVLNIQSGEVFGIQAKAIVLATEGYQGLWSNISEGPGTGVSLAASAGIKLEGMSNISKHHLTIKGTNLHLPVDVLSVGGRYRKDSGEDLEIGEEESGENCVLDLRSLESEAKVWYAQTIRRIEERTGLNTNSEVIPVSSSVAFTLGGAPIDEEGRVTFNSQKMWHTGLYAAGRSANTGMHGEGYLPGNLQLEDLVTGEAAGSHAGKWSKTANFAGSNKIEKELSKVSKNIENYFSSEGQSVGVLSSKVTDIGKNVHSNSEMNISNTKELREAKISLTDTSRVMNTELVKAIQIKSMVPIIEAISKSG
;
A
#
# COMPACT_ATOMS: atom_id res chain seq x y z
N MET A 1 -14.56 -9.63 -24.16
CA MET A 1 -13.61 -8.57 -23.74
C MET A 1 -14.41 -7.34 -23.38
N GLU A 2 -14.13 -6.73 -22.23
CA GLU A 2 -14.78 -5.51 -21.75
C GLU A 2 -13.90 -4.31 -22.02
N SER A 3 -14.52 -3.11 -22.08
CA SER A 3 -13.81 -1.85 -22.33
C SER A 3 -14.24 -0.79 -21.30
N TRP A 4 -13.27 -0.15 -20.68
CA TRP A 4 -13.47 0.88 -19.66
C TRP A 4 -12.61 2.11 -19.92
N ASP A 5 -13.12 3.28 -19.61
CA ASP A 5 -12.34 4.53 -19.74
C ASP A 5 -11.10 4.49 -18.83
N VAL A 6 -11.31 4.14 -17.56
CA VAL A 6 -10.26 4.03 -16.54
C VAL A 6 -10.43 2.74 -15.75
N VAL A 7 -9.37 1.94 -15.69
CA VAL A 7 -9.29 0.76 -14.82
C VAL A 7 -8.40 1.10 -13.62
N ILE A 8 -8.91 0.92 -12.41
CA ILE A 8 -8.20 1.17 -11.16
C ILE A 8 -7.96 -0.17 -10.49
N ILE A 9 -6.69 -0.47 -10.22
CA ILE A 9 -6.26 -1.74 -9.64
C ILE A 9 -5.91 -1.51 -8.18
N GLY A 10 -6.69 -2.11 -7.28
CA GLY A 10 -6.60 -1.93 -5.84
C GLY A 10 -7.92 -1.51 -5.23
N SER A 11 -8.04 -1.60 -3.90
CA SER A 11 -9.26 -1.32 -3.14
C SER A 11 -9.05 -0.47 -1.89
N GLY A 12 -7.82 0.02 -1.67
CA GLY A 12 -7.47 0.89 -0.55
C GLY A 12 -7.83 2.36 -0.78
N PRO A 13 -7.52 3.25 0.17
CA PRO A 13 -7.85 4.68 0.11
C PRO A 13 -7.40 5.37 -1.16
N ALA A 14 -6.19 5.09 -1.65
CA ALA A 14 -5.67 5.65 -2.91
C ALA A 14 -6.51 5.24 -4.12
N ALA A 15 -6.89 3.96 -4.21
CA ALA A 15 -7.73 3.43 -5.29
C ALA A 15 -9.14 4.01 -5.28
N LEU A 16 -9.79 4.02 -4.11
CA LEU A 16 -11.12 4.60 -3.94
C LEU A 16 -11.12 6.09 -4.27
N ARG A 17 -10.09 6.83 -3.81
CA ARG A 17 -9.94 8.26 -4.11
C ARG A 17 -9.73 8.52 -5.60
N ALA A 18 -8.93 7.67 -6.27
CA ALA A 18 -8.72 7.77 -7.72
C ALA A 18 -10.01 7.50 -8.51
N ALA A 19 -10.80 6.52 -8.08
CA ALA A 19 -12.07 6.21 -8.71
C ALA A 19 -13.08 7.37 -8.59
N ILE A 20 -13.19 7.95 -7.39
CA ILE A 20 -14.03 9.13 -7.15
C ILE A 20 -13.59 10.28 -8.05
N ALA A 21 -12.30 10.61 -8.07
CA ALA A 21 -11.77 11.72 -8.87
C ALA A 21 -11.95 11.51 -10.38
N SER A 22 -11.80 10.28 -10.87
CA SER A 22 -12.06 9.92 -12.26
C SER A 22 -13.55 10.07 -12.61
N SER A 23 -14.44 9.61 -11.72
CA SER A 23 -15.90 9.76 -11.91
C SER A 23 -16.33 11.23 -11.89
N ASP A 24 -15.77 12.05 -10.99
CA ASP A 24 -16.09 13.48 -10.85
C ASP A 24 -15.76 14.29 -12.09
N VAL A 25 -14.79 13.85 -12.90
CA VAL A 25 -14.52 14.46 -14.22
C VAL A 25 -15.39 13.87 -15.36
N GLY A 26 -16.37 13.01 -15.02
CA GLY A 26 -17.38 12.51 -15.97
C GLY A 26 -16.94 11.34 -16.83
N THR A 27 -16.08 10.46 -16.31
CA THR A 27 -15.71 9.19 -16.95
C THR A 27 -16.33 8.00 -16.24
N LYS A 28 -16.20 6.82 -16.82
CA LYS A 28 -16.70 5.55 -16.25
C LYS A 28 -15.52 4.71 -15.76
N PRO A 29 -15.09 4.88 -14.51
CA PRO A 29 -14.05 4.02 -13.94
C PRO A 29 -14.62 2.68 -13.47
N ILE A 30 -13.74 1.67 -13.45
CA ILE A 30 -13.97 0.40 -12.75
C ILE A 30 -12.85 0.19 -11.73
N ILE A 31 -13.23 -0.30 -10.54
CA ILE A 31 -12.28 -0.76 -9.51
C ILE A 31 -12.21 -2.28 -9.57
N ILE A 32 -11.00 -2.83 -9.62
CA ILE A 32 -10.73 -4.26 -9.55
C ILE A 32 -9.71 -4.58 -8.44
N ASP A 33 -9.95 -5.65 -7.69
CA ASP A 33 -9.02 -6.17 -6.68
C ASP A 33 -9.22 -7.69 -6.54
N SER A 34 -8.18 -8.40 -6.14
CA SER A 34 -8.26 -9.83 -5.79
C SER A 34 -8.95 -10.09 -4.44
N ARG A 35 -9.16 -9.06 -3.66
CA ARG A 35 -9.80 -9.06 -2.34
C ARG A 35 -11.10 -8.26 -2.37
N SER A 36 -11.85 -8.33 -1.29
CA SER A 36 -13.02 -7.47 -1.12
C SER A 36 -12.64 -5.99 -1.16
N ILE A 37 -13.48 -5.18 -1.80
CA ILE A 37 -13.32 -3.73 -1.82
C ILE A 37 -13.30 -3.19 -0.39
N GLY A 38 -12.37 -2.29 -0.10
CA GLY A 38 -12.15 -1.74 1.25
C GLY A 38 -11.26 -2.60 2.16
N SER A 39 -10.99 -3.85 1.80
CA SER A 39 -10.09 -4.72 2.57
C SER A 39 -8.62 -4.28 2.51
N GLY A 40 -8.26 -3.51 1.50
CA GLY A 40 -6.93 -2.93 1.32
C GLY A 40 -6.71 -1.62 2.09
N SER A 41 -7.48 -1.37 3.14
CA SER A 41 -7.21 -0.24 4.00
C SER A 41 -5.80 -0.38 4.52
N GLY A 42 -4.91 0.47 4.06
CA GLY A 42 -3.58 0.54 4.64
C GLY A 42 -3.73 0.67 6.14
N ALA A 43 -3.44 -0.37 6.88
CA ALA A 43 -3.35 -0.29 8.33
C ALA A 43 -2.19 0.65 8.63
N SER A 44 -2.46 1.95 8.56
CA SER A 44 -1.50 2.94 9.00
C SER A 44 -1.29 2.70 10.48
N PRO A 45 -0.08 2.39 10.94
CA PRO A 45 0.19 2.15 12.35
C PRO A 45 0.25 3.47 13.13
N VAL A 46 -0.73 4.32 12.90
CA VAL A 46 -0.95 5.59 13.60
C VAL A 46 -2.45 5.85 13.74
N SER A 47 -2.84 6.67 14.72
CA SER A 47 -4.24 6.91 15.06
C SER A 47 -4.91 8.06 14.30
N GLY A 48 -4.25 8.66 13.30
CA GLY A 48 -4.80 9.79 12.56
C GLY A 48 -4.12 10.03 11.21
N VAL A 49 -4.61 11.00 10.47
CA VAL A 49 -3.96 11.55 9.28
C VAL A 49 -3.24 12.84 9.65
N ALA A 50 -2.03 13.05 9.13
CA ALA A 50 -1.28 14.27 9.40
C ALA A 50 -1.90 15.46 8.65
N VAL A 51 -2.34 16.48 9.39
CA VAL A 51 -2.97 17.68 8.84
C VAL A 51 -2.34 18.94 9.42
N SER A 52 -1.94 19.84 8.55
CA SER A 52 -1.53 21.21 8.88
C SER A 52 -2.70 22.17 8.67
N PHE A 53 -2.92 23.12 9.62
CA PHE A 53 -4.11 23.94 9.64
C PHE A 53 -3.93 25.35 9.05
N ASP A 54 -2.70 25.77 8.81
CA ASP A 54 -2.36 27.06 8.19
C ASP A 54 -1.05 26.96 7.39
N GLU A 55 -0.65 28.02 6.71
CA GLU A 55 0.55 28.05 5.87
C GLU A 55 1.85 27.88 6.69
N VAL A 56 1.89 28.43 7.90
CA VAL A 56 3.06 28.32 8.81
C VAL A 56 3.21 26.86 9.25
N ASP A 57 2.10 26.24 9.63
CA ASP A 57 2.07 24.84 10.01
C ASP A 57 2.35 23.91 8.81
N SER A 58 1.88 24.24 7.61
CA SER A 58 2.19 23.50 6.40
C SER A 58 3.68 23.52 6.07
N THR A 59 4.35 24.66 6.29
CA THR A 59 5.80 24.78 6.16
C THR A 59 6.52 23.90 7.17
N ALA A 60 6.13 23.95 8.44
CA ALA A 60 6.70 23.10 9.49
C ALA A 60 6.41 21.59 9.23
N HIS A 61 5.23 21.24 8.72
CA HIS A 61 4.87 19.89 8.33
C HIS A 61 5.77 19.35 7.20
N ARG A 62 6.03 20.17 6.19
CA ARG A 62 7.01 19.85 5.13
C ARG A 62 8.40 19.60 5.71
N ASP A 63 8.86 20.48 6.60
CA ASP A 63 10.22 20.40 7.17
C ASP A 63 10.37 19.15 8.07
N ASP A 64 9.37 18.85 8.90
CA ASP A 64 9.31 17.59 9.66
C ASP A 64 9.32 16.36 8.74
N THR A 65 8.61 16.43 7.59
CA THR A 65 8.59 15.35 6.59
C THR A 65 9.96 15.13 5.97
N ILE A 66 10.67 16.22 5.62
CA ILE A 66 12.01 16.15 5.05
C ILE A 66 12.99 15.59 6.08
N LEU A 67 12.88 16.02 7.33
CA LEU A 67 13.72 15.52 8.42
C LEU A 67 13.52 14.01 8.65
N ALA A 68 12.26 13.56 8.67
CA ALA A 68 11.94 12.15 8.84
C ALA A 68 12.38 11.26 7.67
N GLY A 69 12.37 11.78 6.45
CA GLY A 69 12.77 11.05 5.25
C GLY A 69 14.27 11.07 4.97
N GLY A 70 15.03 12.00 5.54
CA GLY A 70 16.47 12.10 5.33
C GLY A 70 16.86 12.56 3.93
N GLU A 71 18.09 12.22 3.51
CA GLU A 71 18.71 12.73 2.27
C GLU A 71 17.94 12.37 0.98
N GLY A 72 17.28 11.24 0.94
CA GLY A 72 16.52 10.76 -0.24
C GLY A 72 15.19 11.47 -0.49
N THR A 73 14.79 12.43 0.35
CA THR A 73 13.47 13.07 0.28
C THR A 73 13.37 14.11 -0.83
N ASN A 74 12.37 13.96 -1.70
CA ASN A 74 12.01 14.99 -2.68
C ASN A 74 11.22 16.13 -1.98
N LYS A 75 11.90 17.25 -1.79
CA LYS A 75 11.37 18.44 -1.09
C LYS A 75 10.13 19.02 -1.76
N SER A 76 10.05 18.99 -3.09
CA SER A 76 8.89 19.47 -3.84
C SER A 76 7.68 18.57 -3.65
N ALA A 77 7.88 17.25 -3.67
CA ALA A 77 6.81 16.29 -3.39
C ALA A 77 6.30 16.43 -1.95
N ALA A 78 7.19 16.56 -0.96
CA ALA A 78 6.82 16.80 0.42
C ALA A 78 6.00 18.10 0.59
N ALA A 79 6.46 19.21 -0.02
CA ALA A 79 5.74 20.49 0.02
C ALA A 79 4.34 20.38 -0.58
N ARG A 80 4.21 19.73 -1.73
CA ARG A 80 2.93 19.55 -2.41
C ARG A 80 1.95 18.72 -1.58
N VAL A 81 2.38 17.56 -1.09
CA VAL A 81 1.49 16.66 -0.34
C VAL A 81 1.08 17.29 0.99
N CYS A 82 2.02 17.87 1.74
CA CYS A 82 1.71 18.56 3.00
C CYS A 82 0.80 19.79 2.77
N GLY A 83 0.96 20.50 1.65
CA GLY A 83 0.12 21.66 1.28
C GLY A 83 -1.34 21.30 1.01
N GLU A 84 -1.63 20.07 0.60
CA GLU A 84 -2.99 19.58 0.35
C GLU A 84 -3.72 19.07 1.60
N ALA A 85 -3.07 19.01 2.77
CA ALA A 85 -3.61 18.37 3.96
C ALA A 85 -4.98 18.93 4.39
N MET A 86 -5.15 20.26 4.40
CA MET A 86 -6.43 20.90 4.73
C MET A 86 -7.53 20.62 3.69
N ASN A 87 -7.17 20.64 2.41
CA ASN A 87 -8.12 20.34 1.33
C ASN A 87 -8.62 18.89 1.43
N VAL A 88 -7.73 17.96 1.74
CA VAL A 88 -8.06 16.56 1.97
C VAL A 88 -9.01 16.42 3.16
N LEU A 89 -8.67 17.04 4.31
CA LEU A 89 -9.50 16.96 5.51
C LEU A 89 -10.90 17.55 5.26
N ALA A 90 -10.98 18.76 4.72
CA ALA A 90 -12.23 19.43 4.42
C ALA A 90 -13.13 18.61 3.49
N LYS A 91 -12.54 17.95 2.50
CA LYS A 91 -13.25 17.06 1.58
C LYS A 91 -13.80 15.82 2.29
N LEU A 92 -13.01 15.19 3.16
CA LEU A 92 -13.45 14.04 3.95
C LEU A 92 -14.58 14.40 4.93
N GLU A 93 -14.50 15.55 5.60
CA GLU A 93 -15.57 16.03 6.47
C GLU A 93 -16.86 16.30 5.69
N ASN A 94 -16.76 16.96 4.53
CA ASN A 94 -17.91 17.19 3.65
C ASN A 94 -18.57 15.86 3.17
N TRP A 95 -17.80 14.78 3.12
CA TRP A 95 -18.30 13.45 2.78
C TRP A 95 -18.82 12.66 3.97
N GLY A 96 -18.66 13.19 5.19
CA GLY A 96 -19.20 12.60 6.42
C GLY A 96 -18.19 11.92 7.33
N LEU A 97 -16.90 12.25 7.21
CA LEU A 97 -15.92 11.85 8.22
C LEU A 97 -16.21 12.64 9.51
N VAL A 98 -16.46 11.90 10.58
CA VAL A 98 -16.63 12.50 11.92
C VAL A 98 -15.26 12.61 12.58
N LEU A 99 -14.90 13.81 13.00
CA LEU A 99 -13.65 14.08 13.68
C LEU A 99 -13.88 14.28 15.18
N GLN A 100 -12.92 13.87 15.99
CA GLN A 100 -12.87 14.33 17.36
C GLN A 100 -12.55 15.84 17.39
N ARG A 101 -13.23 16.56 18.27
CA ARG A 101 -13.12 18.01 18.35
C ARG A 101 -12.78 18.47 19.76
N ARG A 102 -12.08 19.61 19.85
CA ARG A 102 -11.86 20.33 21.10
C ARG A 102 -13.09 21.15 21.46
N GLU A 103 -13.14 21.63 22.70
CA GLU A 103 -14.06 22.71 23.06
C GLU A 103 -13.86 23.89 22.10
N GLY A 104 -14.97 24.42 21.59
CA GLY A 104 -14.94 25.46 20.52
C GLY A 104 -15.00 24.94 19.09
N GLY A 105 -15.11 23.62 18.88
CA GLY A 105 -15.45 23.01 17.60
C GLY A 105 -14.30 22.77 16.62
N LEU A 106 -13.07 23.17 16.96
CA LEU A 106 -11.90 22.86 16.13
C LEU A 106 -11.53 21.37 16.19
N PRO A 107 -11.03 20.77 15.10
CA PRO A 107 -10.54 19.41 15.13
C PRO A 107 -9.50 19.21 16.24
N PHE A 108 -9.59 18.08 16.94
CA PHE A 108 -8.53 17.67 17.85
C PHE A 108 -7.36 17.14 17.02
N ALA A 109 -6.16 17.62 17.31
CA ALA A 109 -4.92 17.12 16.75
C ALA A 109 -4.09 16.48 17.85
N ALA A 110 -3.80 15.18 17.71
CA ALA A 110 -2.96 14.45 18.63
C ALA A 110 -1.47 14.68 18.32
N THR A 111 -0.66 14.58 19.37
CA THR A 111 0.80 14.60 19.26
C THR A 111 1.32 13.27 18.76
N CYS A 112 2.41 13.32 17.99
CA CYS A 112 3.15 12.13 17.61
C CYS A 112 4.63 12.47 17.45
N ARG A 113 5.49 11.52 17.76
CA ARG A 113 6.94 11.63 17.57
C ARG A 113 7.27 11.99 16.11
N GLY A 114 8.28 12.83 15.94
CA GLY A 114 8.71 13.34 14.64
C GLY A 114 7.99 14.60 14.17
N HIS A 115 6.85 14.93 14.75
CA HIS A 115 6.14 16.17 14.48
C HIS A 115 6.54 17.28 15.44
N SER A 116 6.90 18.44 14.90
CA SER A 116 7.17 19.65 15.70
C SER A 116 5.90 20.25 16.33
N ARG A 117 4.70 19.85 15.85
CA ARG A 117 3.39 20.29 16.35
C ARG A 117 2.39 19.14 16.32
N PRO A 118 1.31 19.17 17.15
CA PRO A 118 0.23 18.18 17.05
C PRO A 118 -0.46 18.26 15.68
N ARG A 119 -0.51 17.14 14.93
CA ARG A 119 -1.09 17.09 13.57
C ARG A 119 -1.91 15.85 13.26
N LEU A 120 -1.93 14.84 14.14
CA LEU A 120 -2.74 13.64 13.86
C LEU A 120 -4.20 13.93 14.13
N VAL A 121 -4.99 14.01 13.06
CA VAL A 121 -6.41 14.35 13.09
C VAL A 121 -7.25 13.15 12.68
N GLY A 122 -8.38 12.94 13.36
CA GLY A 122 -9.29 11.83 13.05
C GLY A 122 -10.26 11.54 14.18
N CYS A 123 -10.60 10.27 14.31
CA CYS A 123 -11.49 9.71 15.34
C CYS A 123 -10.77 8.61 16.16
N GLY A 124 -9.53 8.88 16.53
CA GLY A 124 -8.67 7.92 17.21
C GLY A 124 -8.13 6.84 16.27
N ASP A 125 -7.82 5.69 16.83
CA ASP A 125 -7.25 4.55 16.10
C ASP A 125 -8.21 3.88 15.08
N SER A 126 -9.43 4.38 14.98
CA SER A 126 -10.40 4.01 13.94
C SER A 126 -10.30 4.86 12.67
N THR A 127 -9.47 5.89 12.65
CA THR A 127 -9.43 6.93 11.58
C THR A 127 -9.29 6.33 10.19
N THR A 128 -8.33 5.44 9.97
CA THR A 128 -8.11 4.83 8.65
C THR A 128 -9.33 4.04 8.16
N ARG A 129 -9.97 3.30 9.06
CA ARG A 129 -11.19 2.55 8.74
C ARG A 129 -12.34 3.49 8.37
N GLU A 130 -12.52 4.57 9.12
CA GLU A 130 -13.59 5.54 8.86
C GLU A 130 -13.34 6.33 7.57
N ILE A 131 -12.10 6.68 7.25
CA ILE A 131 -11.74 7.28 5.95
C ILE A 131 -12.11 6.30 4.82
N THR A 132 -11.74 5.03 4.93
CA THR A 132 -12.07 4.01 3.93
C THR A 132 -13.59 3.88 3.77
N ARG A 133 -14.34 3.83 4.87
CA ARG A 133 -15.81 3.78 4.86
C ARG A 133 -16.43 4.96 4.12
N VAL A 134 -15.97 6.17 4.43
CA VAL A 134 -16.44 7.40 3.77
C VAL A 134 -16.15 7.36 2.26
N LEU A 135 -14.96 6.92 1.87
CA LEU A 135 -14.59 6.78 0.45
C LEU A 135 -15.44 5.73 -0.26
N GLU A 136 -15.71 4.60 0.38
CA GLU A 136 -16.61 3.55 -0.15
C GLU A 136 -18.03 4.08 -0.36
N GLU A 137 -18.56 4.84 0.59
CA GLU A 137 -19.87 5.50 0.42
C GLU A 137 -19.88 6.44 -0.79
N GLN A 138 -18.81 7.20 -1.02
CA GLN A 138 -18.69 8.07 -2.18
C GLN A 138 -18.60 7.30 -3.50
N VAL A 139 -17.93 6.15 -3.51
CA VAL A 139 -17.89 5.23 -4.66
C VAL A 139 -19.30 4.68 -4.96
N ILE A 140 -20.03 4.25 -3.93
CA ILE A 140 -21.41 3.75 -4.06
C ILE A 140 -22.34 4.85 -4.57
N LYS A 141 -22.29 6.05 -3.97
CA LYS A 141 -23.13 7.20 -4.37
C LYS A 141 -22.97 7.59 -5.84
N ARG A 142 -21.77 7.39 -6.40
CA ARG A 142 -21.48 7.67 -7.82
C ARG A 142 -21.79 6.50 -8.76
N GLY A 143 -22.24 5.37 -8.23
CA GLY A 143 -22.50 4.18 -9.02
C GLY A 143 -21.26 3.61 -9.70
N ILE A 144 -20.05 3.81 -9.12
CA ILE A 144 -18.80 3.30 -9.67
C ILE A 144 -18.81 1.77 -9.59
N VAL A 145 -18.49 1.12 -10.72
CA VAL A 145 -18.45 -0.33 -10.80
C VAL A 145 -17.25 -0.86 -10.00
N ARG A 146 -17.52 -1.85 -9.18
CA ARG A 146 -16.51 -2.53 -8.33
C ARG A 146 -16.57 -4.02 -8.60
N ARG A 147 -15.42 -4.63 -8.82
CA ARG A 147 -15.28 -6.08 -8.93
C ARG A 147 -14.19 -6.57 -7.99
N SER A 148 -14.62 -7.28 -6.98
CA SER A 148 -13.74 -8.10 -6.13
C SER A 148 -13.42 -9.42 -6.83
N ASP A 149 -12.49 -10.18 -6.25
CA ASP A 149 -12.06 -11.50 -6.74
C ASP A 149 -11.49 -11.49 -8.18
N LEU A 150 -10.96 -10.33 -8.63
CA LEU A 150 -10.22 -10.19 -9.88
C LEU A 150 -8.73 -9.99 -9.62
N GLN A 151 -7.93 -11.04 -9.80
CA GLN A 151 -6.47 -10.96 -9.71
C GLN A 151 -5.90 -10.39 -11.01
N ALA A 152 -5.26 -9.24 -10.93
CA ALA A 152 -4.52 -8.66 -12.05
C ALA A 152 -3.29 -9.51 -12.37
N LEU A 153 -3.06 -9.82 -13.65
CA LEU A 153 -2.02 -10.74 -14.11
C LEU A 153 -0.92 -10.05 -14.93
N SER A 154 -1.27 -9.21 -15.91
CA SER A 154 -0.29 -8.44 -16.68
C SER A 154 -0.87 -7.17 -17.27
N LEU A 155 -0.06 -6.10 -17.32
CA LEU A 155 -0.36 -4.91 -18.11
C LEU A 155 -0.13 -5.20 -19.60
N VAL A 156 -1.07 -4.79 -20.43
CA VAL A 156 -0.90 -4.86 -21.89
C VAL A 156 -0.37 -3.52 -22.39
N MET A 157 0.89 -3.52 -22.77
CA MET A 157 1.57 -2.33 -23.28
C MET A 157 1.78 -2.42 -24.81
N ASP A 158 1.66 -1.28 -25.47
CA ASP A 158 2.07 -1.08 -26.84
C ASP A 158 3.13 0.01 -26.87
N SER A 159 4.40 -0.40 -26.95
CA SER A 159 5.53 0.49 -26.72
C SER A 159 5.47 1.14 -25.34
N LYS A 160 5.23 2.43 -25.25
CA LYS A 160 5.12 3.20 -23.99
C LYS A 160 3.67 3.59 -23.65
N GLN A 161 2.69 2.97 -24.29
CA GLN A 161 1.27 3.25 -24.04
C GLN A 161 0.54 2.02 -23.50
N VAL A 162 -0.25 2.20 -22.45
CA VAL A 162 -1.12 1.13 -21.91
C VAL A 162 -2.32 0.92 -22.85
N ARG A 163 -2.74 -0.35 -23.00
CA ARG A 163 -3.89 -0.76 -23.82
C ARG A 163 -4.95 -1.50 -23.03
N GLY A 164 -4.58 -2.07 -21.91
CA GLY A 164 -5.46 -2.86 -21.07
C GLY A 164 -4.71 -3.72 -20.09
N ILE A 165 -5.40 -4.69 -19.54
CA ILE A 165 -4.90 -5.62 -18.53
C ILE A 165 -5.51 -7.00 -18.74
N THR A 166 -4.78 -8.05 -18.38
CA THR A 166 -5.32 -9.40 -18.22
C THR A 166 -5.61 -9.67 -16.75
N VAL A 167 -6.69 -10.38 -16.48
CA VAL A 167 -7.15 -10.69 -15.13
C VAL A 167 -7.59 -12.14 -15.01
N LEU A 168 -7.45 -12.70 -13.82
CA LEU A 168 -8.07 -13.97 -13.41
C LEU A 168 -9.30 -13.66 -12.55
N ASN A 169 -10.45 -14.17 -12.93
CA ASN A 169 -11.59 -14.23 -12.03
C ASN A 169 -11.41 -15.42 -11.10
N ILE A 170 -11.18 -15.16 -9.82
CA ILE A 170 -10.92 -16.18 -8.80
C ILE A 170 -12.15 -17.07 -8.58
N GLN A 171 -13.34 -16.49 -8.68
CA GLN A 171 -14.60 -17.23 -8.47
C GLN A 171 -14.87 -18.26 -9.58
N SER A 172 -14.59 -17.92 -10.84
CA SER A 172 -14.86 -18.82 -11.98
C SER A 172 -13.61 -19.54 -12.51
N GLY A 173 -12.41 -19.07 -12.18
CA GLY A 173 -11.16 -19.54 -12.77
C GLY A 173 -10.92 -19.07 -14.19
N GLU A 174 -11.75 -18.18 -14.73
CA GLU A 174 -11.64 -17.64 -16.06
C GLU A 174 -10.55 -16.57 -16.15
N VAL A 175 -9.71 -16.65 -17.19
CA VAL A 175 -8.73 -15.61 -17.53
C VAL A 175 -9.25 -14.81 -18.72
N PHE A 176 -9.36 -13.49 -18.58
CA PHE A 176 -9.85 -12.62 -19.64
C PHE A 176 -9.13 -11.27 -19.70
N GLY A 177 -9.34 -10.55 -20.78
CA GLY A 177 -8.77 -9.24 -21.01
C GLY A 177 -9.76 -8.11 -20.79
N ILE A 178 -9.31 -7.02 -20.16
CA ILE A 178 -10.02 -5.76 -20.04
C ILE A 178 -9.27 -4.69 -20.82
N GLN A 179 -9.95 -4.08 -21.78
CA GLN A 179 -9.42 -2.95 -22.55
C GLN A 179 -9.58 -1.67 -21.75
N ALA A 180 -8.53 -0.84 -21.70
CA ALA A 180 -8.55 0.42 -20.97
C ALA A 180 -7.86 1.53 -21.77
N LYS A 181 -8.39 2.75 -21.66
CA LYS A 181 -7.70 3.96 -22.13
C LYS A 181 -6.65 4.41 -21.13
N ALA A 182 -6.96 4.29 -19.82
CA ALA A 182 -6.04 4.56 -18.75
C ALA A 182 -6.12 3.48 -17.64
N ILE A 183 -4.99 3.23 -16.97
CA ILE A 183 -4.89 2.33 -15.82
C ILE A 183 -4.22 3.07 -14.67
N VAL A 184 -4.79 2.95 -13.46
CA VAL A 184 -4.22 3.46 -12.21
C VAL A 184 -3.82 2.27 -11.35
N LEU A 185 -2.52 2.13 -11.06
CA LEU A 185 -1.98 1.16 -10.10
C LEU A 185 -2.09 1.77 -8.69
N ALA A 186 -2.94 1.20 -7.85
CA ALA A 186 -3.19 1.72 -6.51
C ALA A 186 -3.41 0.56 -5.51
N THR A 187 -2.55 -0.46 -5.62
CA THR A 187 -2.55 -1.62 -4.73
C THR A 187 -1.67 -1.37 -3.50
N GLU A 188 -1.65 -2.34 -2.61
CA GLU A 188 -0.72 -2.39 -1.48
C GLU A 188 0.74 -2.44 -1.92
N GLY A 189 1.66 -2.19 -0.96
CA GLY A 189 3.09 -2.39 -1.15
C GLY A 189 3.51 -3.88 -1.18
N TYR A 190 4.80 -4.10 -1.16
CA TYR A 190 5.40 -5.45 -1.26
C TYR A 190 5.98 -5.96 0.08
N GLN A 191 5.43 -5.48 1.21
CA GLN A 191 5.86 -5.89 2.55
C GLN A 191 5.70 -7.40 2.82
N GLY A 192 4.85 -8.08 2.07
CA GLY A 192 4.70 -9.54 2.12
C GLY A 192 5.98 -10.32 1.80
N LEU A 193 6.99 -9.69 1.21
CA LEU A 193 8.31 -10.26 1.00
C LEU A 193 8.99 -10.63 2.33
N TRP A 194 8.74 -9.88 3.41
CA TRP A 194 9.34 -10.10 4.74
C TRP A 194 8.43 -10.86 5.72
N SER A 195 7.20 -11.12 5.32
CA SER A 195 6.20 -11.74 6.19
C SER A 195 5.36 -12.78 5.43
N ASN A 196 4.10 -12.51 5.22
CA ASN A 196 3.18 -13.34 4.45
C ASN A 196 2.86 -12.65 3.12
N ILE A 197 3.19 -13.29 2.01
CA ILE A 197 2.98 -12.76 0.65
C ILE A 197 1.57 -12.20 0.46
N SER A 198 0.56 -12.88 1.00
CA SER A 198 -0.84 -12.49 0.82
C SER A 198 -1.21 -11.15 1.50
N GLU A 199 -0.37 -10.64 2.41
CA GLU A 199 -0.61 -9.38 3.13
C GLU A 199 -0.02 -8.15 2.44
N GLY A 200 0.84 -8.37 1.47
CA GLY A 200 1.44 -7.32 0.66
C GLY A 200 2.17 -7.91 -0.53
N PRO A 201 1.43 -8.46 -1.53
CA PRO A 201 2.05 -9.09 -2.70
C PRO A 201 2.67 -8.08 -3.67
N GLY A 202 2.49 -6.78 -3.46
CA GLY A 202 3.03 -5.75 -4.34
C GLY A 202 2.48 -5.83 -5.77
N THR A 203 1.22 -6.19 -5.95
CA THR A 203 0.63 -6.46 -7.27
C THR A 203 0.88 -5.34 -8.27
N GLY A 204 0.60 -4.07 -7.91
CA GLY A 204 0.80 -2.93 -8.81
C GLY A 204 2.27 -2.68 -9.12
N VAL A 205 3.15 -2.85 -8.13
CA VAL A 205 4.61 -2.72 -8.29
C VAL A 205 5.15 -3.81 -9.21
N SER A 206 4.70 -5.05 -9.02
CA SER A 206 5.07 -6.19 -9.87
C SER A 206 4.58 -6.02 -11.31
N LEU A 207 3.35 -5.56 -11.52
CA LEU A 207 2.79 -5.26 -12.85
C LEU A 207 3.64 -4.20 -13.57
N ALA A 208 4.03 -3.14 -12.87
CA ALA A 208 4.90 -2.10 -13.42
C ALA A 208 6.27 -2.67 -13.80
N ALA A 209 6.92 -3.41 -12.88
CA ALA A 209 8.23 -4.04 -13.14
C ALA A 209 8.19 -5.01 -14.32
N SER A 210 7.16 -5.87 -14.38
CA SER A 210 6.96 -6.85 -15.46
C SER A 210 6.69 -6.20 -16.82
N ALA A 211 6.12 -4.98 -16.81
CA ALA A 211 5.94 -4.15 -18.01
C ALA A 211 7.24 -3.40 -18.45
N GLY A 212 8.35 -3.62 -17.75
CA GLY A 212 9.63 -2.98 -18.04
C GLY A 212 9.77 -1.54 -17.55
N ILE A 213 8.97 -1.14 -16.57
CA ILE A 213 9.07 0.16 -15.92
C ILE A 213 10.19 0.10 -14.88
N LYS A 214 11.11 1.06 -14.94
CA LYS A 214 12.15 1.20 -13.92
C LYS A 214 11.51 1.71 -12.63
N LEU A 215 11.55 0.90 -11.59
CA LEU A 215 11.06 1.27 -10.27
C LEU A 215 12.10 2.11 -9.52
N GLU A 216 11.65 2.94 -8.59
CA GLU A 216 12.48 3.80 -7.75
C GLU A 216 12.18 3.61 -6.26
N GLY A 217 13.18 3.88 -5.41
CA GLY A 217 13.06 3.77 -3.95
C GLY A 217 12.79 2.35 -3.43
N MET A 218 13.16 1.32 -4.18
CA MET A 218 12.80 -0.06 -3.85
C MET A 218 13.48 -0.60 -2.59
N SER A 219 14.60 -0.02 -2.17
CA SER A 219 15.28 -0.32 -0.89
C SER A 219 14.62 0.38 0.31
N ASN A 220 13.75 1.37 0.07
CA ASN A 220 13.11 2.12 1.14
C ASN A 220 11.95 1.33 1.73
N ILE A 221 12.19 0.75 2.90
CA ILE A 221 11.22 -0.02 3.67
C ILE A 221 11.01 0.65 5.02
N SER A 222 9.80 0.58 5.53
CA SER A 222 9.49 1.07 6.86
C SER A 222 9.49 -0.07 7.87
N LYS A 223 10.44 -0.01 8.80
CA LYS A 223 10.43 -0.85 9.99
C LYS A 223 9.48 -0.26 11.03
N HIS A 224 8.56 -1.06 11.50
CA HIS A 224 7.62 -0.71 12.55
C HIS A 224 7.93 -1.54 13.80
N HIS A 225 8.30 -0.87 14.89
CA HIS A 225 8.83 -1.50 16.10
C HIS A 225 7.75 -2.00 17.07
N LEU A 226 6.51 -1.52 16.91
CA LEU A 226 5.38 -1.90 17.74
C LEU A 226 4.47 -2.92 17.06
N THR A 227 5.05 -4.00 16.53
CA THR A 227 4.29 -5.14 16.00
C THR A 227 4.18 -6.20 17.09
N ILE A 228 2.98 -6.68 17.40
CA ILE A 228 2.79 -7.76 18.39
C ILE A 228 3.57 -8.99 17.94
N LYS A 229 4.46 -9.49 18.81
CA LYS A 229 5.35 -10.62 18.50
C LYS A 229 4.58 -11.85 18.04
N GLY A 230 4.99 -12.42 16.92
CA GLY A 230 4.34 -13.60 16.31
C GLY A 230 3.04 -13.29 15.54
N THR A 231 2.71 -12.02 15.33
CA THR A 231 1.55 -11.59 14.55
C THR A 231 1.94 -10.52 13.52
N ASN A 232 0.99 -10.10 12.69
CA ASN A 232 1.12 -8.94 11.80
C ASN A 232 0.27 -7.76 12.29
N LEU A 233 -0.02 -7.70 13.58
CA LEU A 233 -0.76 -6.59 14.16
C LEU A 233 0.22 -5.48 14.56
N HIS A 234 0.23 -4.42 13.74
CA HIS A 234 0.98 -3.19 13.99
C HIS A 234 0.17 -2.28 14.90
N LEU A 235 0.78 -1.82 15.99
CA LEU A 235 0.15 -0.93 16.95
C LEU A 235 0.49 0.54 16.63
N PRO A 236 -0.41 1.49 16.92
CA PRO A 236 -0.16 2.91 16.64
C PRO A 236 1.07 3.43 17.37
N VAL A 237 2.03 4.01 16.63
CA VAL A 237 3.28 4.53 17.21
C VAL A 237 3.06 5.75 18.08
N ASP A 238 2.01 6.52 17.82
CA ASP A 238 1.66 7.73 18.56
C ASP A 238 1.14 7.45 19.98
N VAL A 239 0.84 6.18 20.32
CA VAL A 239 0.55 5.77 21.69
C VAL A 239 1.70 6.10 22.65
N LEU A 240 2.94 6.13 22.17
CA LEU A 240 4.11 6.50 22.95
C LEU A 240 4.14 7.98 23.34
N SER A 241 3.42 8.83 22.62
CA SER A 241 3.32 10.27 22.91
C SER A 241 2.30 10.61 24.02
N VAL A 242 1.54 9.61 24.47
CA VAL A 242 0.46 9.79 25.47
C VAL A 242 0.58 8.83 26.65
N GLY A 243 1.79 8.40 26.95
CA GLY A 243 2.10 7.59 28.14
C GLY A 243 2.32 6.10 27.89
N GLY A 244 2.20 5.62 26.63
CA GLY A 244 2.73 4.30 26.27
C GLY A 244 4.25 4.28 26.38
N ARG A 245 4.83 3.16 26.84
CA ARG A 245 6.28 3.04 27.04
C ARG A 245 6.82 1.86 26.25
N TYR A 246 7.85 2.12 25.45
CA TYR A 246 8.62 1.08 24.76
C TYR A 246 9.80 0.68 25.64
N ARG A 247 9.95 -0.60 25.97
CA ARG A 247 10.84 -1.08 27.02
C ARG A 247 11.51 -2.39 26.62
N LYS A 248 12.68 -2.65 27.18
CA LYS A 248 13.25 -4.00 27.24
C LYS A 248 12.40 -4.88 28.14
N ASP A 249 12.47 -6.17 27.93
CA ASP A 249 11.84 -7.17 28.82
C ASP A 249 12.34 -7.04 30.28
N SER A 250 13.58 -6.59 30.47
CA SER A 250 14.16 -6.24 31.78
C SER A 250 13.48 -5.08 32.50
N GLY A 251 12.68 -4.26 31.79
CA GLY A 251 12.00 -3.10 32.31
C GLY A 251 12.68 -1.74 32.05
N GLU A 252 13.82 -1.73 31.36
CA GLU A 252 14.51 -0.50 30.94
C GLU A 252 13.74 0.15 29.78
N ASP A 253 13.53 1.48 29.84
CA ASP A 253 12.90 2.22 28.74
C ASP A 253 13.85 2.38 27.57
N LEU A 254 13.29 2.26 26.36
CA LEU A 254 14.00 2.42 25.09
C LEU A 254 13.34 3.50 24.23
N GLU A 255 14.17 4.17 23.44
CA GLU A 255 13.69 4.90 22.28
C GLU A 255 13.51 3.95 21.09
N ILE A 256 12.56 4.25 20.21
CA ILE A 256 12.36 3.45 18.98
C ILE A 256 13.63 3.46 18.12
N GLY A 257 14.11 2.29 17.78
CA GLY A 257 15.31 2.09 16.98
C GLY A 257 16.59 1.89 17.79
N GLU A 258 16.54 1.96 19.12
CA GLU A 258 17.68 1.69 20.02
C GLU A 258 17.79 0.21 20.42
N GLU A 259 16.77 -0.60 20.09
CA GLU A 259 16.82 -2.03 20.38
C GLU A 259 17.94 -2.76 19.63
N GLU A 260 18.66 -3.62 20.33
CA GLU A 260 19.65 -4.51 19.76
C GLU A 260 19.00 -5.66 18.99
N SER A 261 19.70 -6.19 17.98
CA SER A 261 19.19 -7.31 17.19
C SER A 261 18.93 -8.54 18.07
N GLY A 262 17.67 -8.98 18.09
CA GLY A 262 17.24 -10.16 18.88
C GLY A 262 16.81 -9.82 20.31
N GLU A 263 16.85 -8.56 20.72
CA GLU A 263 16.39 -8.12 22.03
C GLU A 263 14.87 -8.31 22.17
N ASN A 264 14.43 -8.74 23.36
CA ASN A 264 13.02 -8.83 23.69
C ASN A 264 12.49 -7.47 24.15
N CYS A 265 11.57 -6.92 23.39
CA CYS A 265 10.93 -5.64 23.69
C CYS A 265 9.46 -5.83 24.03
N VAL A 266 8.95 -4.90 24.84
CA VAL A 266 7.55 -4.86 25.24
C VAL A 266 6.99 -3.44 25.11
N LEU A 267 5.70 -3.36 24.82
CA LEU A 267 4.91 -2.13 24.92
C LEU A 267 4.11 -2.17 26.23
N ASP A 268 4.30 -1.15 27.06
CA ASP A 268 3.61 -0.97 28.34
C ASP A 268 2.54 0.10 28.20
N LEU A 269 1.27 -0.28 28.30
CA LEU A 269 0.11 0.62 28.20
C LEU A 269 -0.58 0.86 29.55
N ARG A 270 -0.04 0.33 30.65
CA ARG A 270 -0.66 0.42 31.99
C ARG A 270 -0.78 1.86 32.50
N SER A 271 0.11 2.73 32.05
CA SER A 271 0.15 4.14 32.44
C SER A 271 -0.69 5.07 31.56
N LEU A 272 -1.44 4.54 30.58
CA LEU A 272 -2.27 5.38 29.74
C LEU A 272 -3.38 6.06 30.55
N GLU A 273 -3.56 7.36 30.30
CA GLU A 273 -4.67 8.14 30.84
C GLU A 273 -6.02 7.70 30.25
N SER A 274 -7.10 8.02 30.96
CA SER A 274 -8.45 7.61 30.56
C SER A 274 -8.84 8.14 29.17
N GLU A 275 -8.46 9.37 28.84
CA GLU A 275 -8.73 9.97 27.50
C GLU A 275 -7.95 9.25 26.41
N ALA A 276 -6.69 8.92 26.65
CA ALA A 276 -5.87 8.15 25.73
C ALA A 276 -6.45 6.74 25.53
N LYS A 277 -6.95 6.09 26.57
CA LYS A 277 -7.62 4.78 26.44
C LYS A 277 -8.86 4.83 25.54
N VAL A 278 -9.60 5.92 25.55
CA VAL A 278 -10.73 6.13 24.61
C VAL A 278 -10.25 6.30 23.18
N TRP A 279 -9.17 7.08 23.00
CA TRP A 279 -8.56 7.29 21.66
C TRP A 279 -8.02 6.00 21.04
N TYR A 280 -7.44 5.10 21.84
CA TYR A 280 -6.88 3.80 21.40
C TYR A 280 -7.79 2.59 21.71
N ALA A 281 -9.09 2.81 21.86
CA ALA A 281 -10.01 1.75 22.30
C ALA A 281 -9.99 0.51 21.36
N GLN A 282 -9.90 0.71 20.04
CA GLN A 282 -9.83 -0.41 19.10
C GLN A 282 -8.49 -1.14 19.16
N THR A 283 -7.40 -0.44 19.38
CA THR A 283 -6.07 -1.02 19.59
C THR A 283 -6.05 -1.90 20.83
N ILE A 284 -6.52 -1.38 21.97
CA ILE A 284 -6.63 -2.11 23.23
C ILE A 284 -7.46 -3.39 23.01
N ARG A 285 -8.66 -3.26 22.45
CA ARG A 285 -9.53 -4.40 22.15
C ARG A 285 -8.85 -5.44 21.26
N ARG A 286 -8.16 -5.04 20.19
CA ARG A 286 -7.45 -5.96 19.29
C ARG A 286 -6.32 -6.69 19.99
N ILE A 287 -5.59 -6.04 20.88
CA ILE A 287 -4.55 -6.67 21.70
C ILE A 287 -5.20 -7.78 22.54
N GLU A 288 -6.23 -7.45 23.29
CA GLU A 288 -6.92 -8.40 24.17
C GLU A 288 -7.53 -9.57 23.41
N GLU A 289 -8.20 -9.31 22.29
CA GLU A 289 -8.80 -10.36 21.43
C GLU A 289 -7.76 -11.28 20.76
N ARG A 290 -6.58 -10.75 20.43
CA ARG A 290 -5.55 -11.51 19.70
C ARG A 290 -4.55 -12.21 20.58
N THR A 291 -4.28 -11.69 21.76
CA THR A 291 -3.24 -12.19 22.66
C THR A 291 -3.79 -12.77 23.96
N GLY A 292 -5.01 -12.40 24.35
CA GLY A 292 -5.56 -12.68 25.68
C GLY A 292 -4.97 -11.83 26.82
N LEU A 293 -4.03 -10.92 26.52
CA LEU A 293 -3.37 -10.08 27.51
C LEU A 293 -4.28 -8.93 27.94
N ASN A 294 -4.32 -8.62 29.22
CA ASN A 294 -5.03 -7.48 29.78
C ASN A 294 -4.08 -6.27 29.81
N THR A 295 -4.35 -5.30 28.94
CA THR A 295 -3.50 -4.09 28.78
C THR A 295 -3.42 -3.20 30.00
N ASN A 296 -4.31 -3.36 31.01
CA ASN A 296 -4.25 -2.62 32.25
C ASN A 296 -3.30 -3.24 33.30
N SER A 297 -2.93 -4.51 33.14
CA SER A 297 -2.10 -5.25 34.11
C SER A 297 -0.85 -5.89 33.51
N GLU A 298 -0.85 -6.13 32.19
CA GLU A 298 0.20 -6.87 31.49
C GLU A 298 0.87 -6.01 30.41
N VAL A 299 2.13 -6.33 30.12
CA VAL A 299 2.90 -5.74 29.03
C VAL A 299 2.74 -6.58 27.76
N ILE A 300 2.81 -5.93 26.59
CA ILE A 300 2.59 -6.57 25.31
C ILE A 300 3.94 -6.85 24.64
N PRO A 301 4.31 -8.13 24.41
CA PRO A 301 5.53 -8.45 23.65
C PRO A 301 5.44 -7.92 22.23
N VAL A 302 6.44 -7.13 21.83
CA VAL A 302 6.52 -6.53 20.50
C VAL A 302 7.85 -6.85 19.82
N SER A 303 7.87 -6.71 18.50
CA SER A 303 9.07 -6.88 17.69
C SER A 303 9.02 -5.94 16.48
N SER A 304 10.20 -5.64 15.94
CA SER A 304 10.30 -4.90 14.69
C SER A 304 9.87 -5.75 13.50
N SER A 305 9.10 -5.19 12.59
CA SER A 305 8.69 -5.83 11.33
C SER A 305 8.60 -4.81 10.19
N VAL A 306 8.60 -5.27 8.94
CA VAL A 306 8.33 -4.41 7.78
C VAL A 306 6.83 -4.24 7.62
N ALA A 307 6.30 -3.09 8.01
CA ALA A 307 4.86 -2.81 7.97
C ALA A 307 4.38 -2.37 6.59
N PHE A 308 5.21 -1.61 5.85
CA PHE A 308 4.92 -1.14 4.49
C PHE A 308 6.22 -0.76 3.76
N THR A 309 6.08 -0.53 2.46
CA THR A 309 7.17 -0.19 1.56
C THR A 309 6.92 1.17 0.91
N LEU A 310 7.99 1.89 0.58
CA LEU A 310 7.94 3.26 0.09
C LEU A 310 8.36 3.38 -1.38
N GLY A 311 8.91 2.31 -1.96
CA GLY A 311 9.29 2.23 -3.36
C GLY A 311 8.15 1.83 -4.28
N GLY A 312 8.28 2.12 -5.58
CA GLY A 312 7.29 1.79 -6.58
C GLY A 312 7.56 2.44 -7.94
N ALA A 313 6.50 2.56 -8.74
CA ALA A 313 6.56 3.25 -10.02
C ALA A 313 6.77 4.76 -9.81
N PRO A 314 7.79 5.39 -10.43
CA PRO A 314 8.02 6.82 -10.29
C PRO A 314 6.87 7.61 -10.93
N ILE A 315 6.35 8.60 -10.21
CA ILE A 315 5.24 9.43 -10.67
C ILE A 315 5.57 10.92 -10.63
N ASP A 316 4.89 11.67 -11.49
CA ASP A 316 4.85 13.14 -11.43
C ASP A 316 3.66 13.66 -10.59
N GLU A 317 3.43 14.96 -10.67
CA GLU A 317 2.38 15.67 -9.90
C GLU A 317 0.97 15.21 -10.25
N GLU A 318 0.74 14.76 -11.47
CA GLU A 318 -0.54 14.23 -11.94
C GLU A 318 -0.69 12.72 -11.72
N GLY A 319 0.27 12.07 -11.06
CA GLY A 319 0.27 10.62 -10.82
C GLY A 319 0.60 9.80 -12.07
N ARG A 320 1.10 10.40 -13.15
CA ARG A 320 1.52 9.70 -14.38
C ARG A 320 2.82 8.94 -14.12
N VAL A 321 2.87 7.67 -14.53
CA VAL A 321 4.10 6.88 -14.42
C VAL A 321 5.14 7.37 -15.42
N THR A 322 6.29 7.84 -14.90
CA THR A 322 7.30 8.57 -15.66
C THR A 322 8.53 7.74 -16.01
N PHE A 323 9.33 8.23 -16.94
CA PHE A 323 10.66 7.74 -17.29
C PHE A 323 11.55 8.89 -17.78
N ASN A 324 12.84 8.62 -18.02
CA ASN A 324 13.81 9.64 -18.41
C ASN A 324 13.86 10.84 -17.44
N SER A 325 14.01 10.57 -16.15
CA SER A 325 14.05 11.60 -15.09
C SER A 325 12.80 12.52 -15.14
N GLN A 326 11.63 11.92 -15.22
CA GLN A 326 10.31 12.57 -15.25
C GLN A 326 10.00 13.45 -16.49
N LYS A 327 10.85 13.42 -17.51
CA LYS A 327 10.61 14.21 -18.74
C LYS A 327 9.54 13.63 -19.66
N MET A 328 9.29 12.33 -19.53
CA MET A 328 8.33 11.59 -20.34
C MET A 328 7.53 10.65 -19.45
N TRP A 329 6.37 10.20 -19.91
CA TRP A 329 5.52 9.28 -19.17
C TRP A 329 5.00 8.12 -20.02
N HIS A 330 4.65 7.01 -19.37
CA HIS A 330 4.00 5.87 -19.98
C HIS A 330 2.54 6.21 -20.24
N THR A 331 2.21 6.54 -21.47
CA THR A 331 0.90 7.08 -21.87
C THR A 331 -0.27 6.22 -21.39
N GLY A 332 -1.18 6.82 -20.63
CA GLY A 332 -2.34 6.14 -20.05
C GLY A 332 -2.04 5.34 -18.78
N LEU A 333 -0.79 5.29 -18.29
CA LEU A 333 -0.44 4.59 -17.07
C LEU A 333 -0.18 5.56 -15.91
N TYR A 334 -0.83 5.29 -14.79
CA TYR A 334 -0.79 6.07 -13.55
C TYR A 334 -0.49 5.16 -12.37
N ALA A 335 0.01 5.74 -11.29
CA ALA A 335 0.12 5.05 -10.02
C ALA A 335 -0.21 6.00 -8.86
N ALA A 336 -0.65 5.43 -7.74
CA ALA A 336 -0.99 6.15 -6.52
C ALA A 336 -0.72 5.27 -5.29
N GLY A 337 -0.59 5.90 -4.13
CA GLY A 337 -0.38 5.19 -2.87
C GLY A 337 0.87 4.31 -2.90
N ARG A 338 0.77 3.13 -2.32
CA ARG A 338 1.92 2.20 -2.16
C ARG A 338 2.40 1.54 -3.46
N SER A 339 1.70 1.70 -4.58
CA SER A 339 2.20 1.30 -5.91
C SER A 339 3.09 2.35 -6.56
N ALA A 340 3.05 3.58 -6.06
CA ALA A 340 3.78 4.72 -6.59
C ALA A 340 5.02 5.05 -5.75
N ASN A 341 5.98 5.73 -6.37
CA ASN A 341 7.04 6.45 -5.68
C ASN A 341 6.95 7.93 -6.04
N THR A 342 6.60 8.76 -5.05
CA THR A 342 6.58 10.23 -5.16
C THR A 342 7.94 10.84 -4.86
N GLY A 343 8.81 10.07 -4.20
CA GLY A 343 10.02 10.56 -3.57
C GLY A 343 9.78 11.40 -2.30
N MET A 344 8.51 11.58 -1.86
CA MET A 344 8.19 12.31 -0.63
C MET A 344 8.86 11.71 0.61
N HIS A 345 9.04 10.40 0.62
CA HIS A 345 9.69 9.64 1.66
C HIS A 345 11.06 9.18 1.16
N GLY A 346 12.10 9.40 1.94
CA GLY A 346 13.43 8.85 1.70
C GLY A 346 13.60 7.51 2.42
N GLU A 347 14.54 7.45 3.34
CA GLU A 347 14.79 6.25 4.17
C GLU A 347 13.76 6.06 5.28
N GLY A 348 13.00 7.12 5.61
CA GLY A 348 11.99 7.13 6.65
C GLY A 348 10.72 7.87 6.23
N TYR A 349 9.75 7.91 7.12
CA TYR A 349 8.47 8.60 6.91
C TYR A 349 8.01 9.30 8.19
N LEU A 350 7.24 10.37 8.02
CA LEU A 350 6.56 11.03 9.13
C LEU A 350 5.20 10.33 9.39
N PRO A 351 4.89 9.91 10.64
CA PRO A 351 3.63 9.26 10.96
C PRO A 351 2.40 10.07 10.50
N GLY A 352 1.41 9.40 9.92
CA GLY A 352 0.20 10.05 9.38
C GLY A 352 0.32 10.55 7.94
N ASN A 353 1.53 10.70 7.39
CA ASN A 353 1.74 11.17 6.02
C ASN A 353 1.41 10.13 4.96
N LEU A 354 1.56 8.84 5.26
CA LEU A 354 1.26 7.79 4.27
C LEU A 354 -0.19 7.83 3.81
N GLN A 355 -1.11 8.04 4.75
CA GLN A 355 -2.52 8.15 4.43
C GLN A 355 -2.85 9.45 3.70
N LEU A 356 -2.20 10.55 4.06
CA LEU A 356 -2.31 11.81 3.33
C LEU A 356 -1.82 11.65 1.88
N GLU A 357 -0.67 11.02 1.68
CA GLU A 357 -0.11 10.73 0.36
C GLU A 357 -1.04 9.85 -0.49
N ASP A 358 -1.63 8.81 0.11
CA ASP A 358 -2.59 7.94 -0.57
C ASP A 358 -3.79 8.75 -1.12
N LEU A 359 -4.31 9.70 -0.35
CA LEU A 359 -5.45 10.52 -0.72
C LEU A 359 -5.09 11.56 -1.78
N VAL A 360 -3.94 12.22 -1.64
CA VAL A 360 -3.45 13.25 -2.59
C VAL A 360 -3.10 12.62 -3.93
N THR A 361 -2.30 11.55 -3.92
CA THR A 361 -1.89 10.89 -5.17
C THR A 361 -3.04 10.17 -5.85
N GLY A 362 -3.98 9.59 -5.10
CA GLY A 362 -5.19 9.01 -5.63
C GLY A 362 -6.05 10.03 -6.37
N GLU A 363 -6.26 11.22 -5.78
CA GLU A 363 -6.99 12.32 -6.43
C GLU A 363 -6.31 12.77 -7.72
N ALA A 364 -5.01 13.03 -7.68
CA ALA A 364 -4.24 13.49 -8.83
C ALA A 364 -4.29 12.48 -9.98
N ALA A 365 -3.93 11.21 -9.70
CA ALA A 365 -3.94 10.15 -10.70
C ALA A 365 -5.32 9.93 -11.31
N GLY A 366 -6.37 9.83 -10.47
CA GLY A 366 -7.73 9.61 -10.93
C GLY A 366 -8.28 10.75 -11.78
N SER A 367 -8.08 12.00 -11.34
CA SER A 367 -8.53 13.18 -12.07
C SER A 367 -7.85 13.29 -13.44
N HIS A 368 -6.51 13.14 -13.49
CA HIS A 368 -5.78 13.21 -14.75
C HIS A 368 -6.09 12.03 -15.66
N ALA A 369 -6.15 10.80 -15.14
CA ALA A 369 -6.54 9.61 -15.92
C ALA A 369 -7.94 9.77 -16.55
N GLY A 370 -8.90 10.30 -15.77
CA GLY A 370 -10.23 10.58 -16.27
C GLY A 370 -10.21 11.62 -17.40
N LYS A 371 -9.55 12.77 -17.22
CA LYS A 371 -9.42 13.80 -18.25
C LYS A 371 -8.74 13.28 -19.51
N TRP A 372 -7.64 12.55 -19.36
CA TRP A 372 -6.92 11.91 -20.46
C TRP A 372 -7.79 10.93 -21.24
N SER A 373 -8.54 10.06 -20.55
CA SER A 373 -9.34 9.02 -21.20
C SER A 373 -10.44 9.59 -22.11
N LYS A 374 -10.90 10.83 -21.88
CA LYS A 374 -11.86 11.51 -22.76
C LYS A 374 -11.28 11.88 -24.14
N THR A 375 -9.98 12.10 -24.22
CA THR A 375 -9.28 12.45 -25.47
C THR A 375 -8.68 11.24 -26.16
N ALA A 376 -8.54 10.12 -25.43
CA ALA A 376 -7.95 8.89 -25.93
C ALA A 376 -9.00 7.96 -26.55
N ASN A 377 -8.59 7.24 -27.60
CA ASN A 377 -9.40 6.20 -28.22
C ASN A 377 -8.98 4.82 -27.72
N PHE A 378 -9.92 3.88 -27.75
CA PHE A 378 -9.58 2.47 -27.57
C PHE A 378 -8.71 1.99 -28.73
N ALA A 379 -7.72 1.15 -28.43
CA ALA A 379 -6.89 0.51 -29.44
C ALA A 379 -7.58 -0.77 -29.99
N GLY A 380 -6.99 -1.38 -31.00
CA GLY A 380 -7.42 -2.72 -31.44
C GLY A 380 -7.13 -3.80 -30.39
N SER A 381 -7.91 -4.88 -30.38
CA SER A 381 -7.85 -5.98 -29.40
C SER A 381 -6.61 -6.87 -29.51
N ASN A 382 -5.94 -6.91 -30.66
CA ASN A 382 -4.89 -7.89 -31.00
C ASN A 382 -3.76 -8.01 -29.94
N LYS A 383 -3.37 -6.88 -29.31
CA LYS A 383 -2.32 -6.90 -28.28
C LYS A 383 -2.82 -7.58 -27.00
N ILE A 384 -4.08 -7.33 -26.63
CA ILE A 384 -4.73 -7.93 -25.46
C ILE A 384 -4.90 -9.44 -25.69
N GLU A 385 -5.38 -9.85 -26.86
CA GLU A 385 -5.57 -11.26 -27.22
C GLU A 385 -4.25 -12.05 -27.21
N LYS A 386 -3.18 -11.43 -27.73
CA LYS A 386 -1.84 -12.05 -27.70
C LYS A 386 -1.34 -12.23 -26.27
N GLU A 387 -1.45 -11.20 -25.42
CA GLU A 387 -1.02 -11.31 -24.03
C GLU A 387 -1.92 -12.28 -23.24
N LEU A 388 -3.23 -12.27 -23.50
CA LEU A 388 -4.18 -13.20 -22.90
C LEU A 388 -3.79 -14.66 -23.20
N SER A 389 -3.45 -14.98 -24.46
CA SER A 389 -3.01 -16.33 -24.84
C SER A 389 -1.74 -16.76 -24.09
N LYS A 390 -0.78 -15.85 -23.92
CA LYS A 390 0.45 -16.10 -23.17
C LYS A 390 0.17 -16.35 -21.69
N VAL A 391 -0.64 -15.49 -21.06
CA VAL A 391 -0.98 -15.57 -19.63
C VAL A 391 -1.81 -16.82 -19.35
N SER A 392 -2.80 -17.15 -20.19
CA SER A 392 -3.59 -18.37 -20.06
C SER A 392 -2.70 -19.62 -20.08
N LYS A 393 -1.73 -19.68 -20.98
CA LYS A 393 -0.77 -20.79 -21.02
C LYS A 393 0.07 -20.88 -19.74
N ASN A 394 0.48 -19.74 -19.16
CA ASN A 394 1.22 -19.72 -17.90
C ASN A 394 0.37 -20.23 -16.73
N ILE A 395 -0.91 -19.87 -16.69
CA ILE A 395 -1.86 -20.37 -15.67
C ILE A 395 -2.06 -21.87 -15.83
N GLU A 396 -2.22 -22.39 -17.06
CA GLU A 396 -2.31 -23.83 -17.32
C GLU A 396 -1.10 -24.61 -16.79
N ASN A 397 0.09 -24.04 -16.90
CA ASN A 397 1.31 -24.68 -16.43
C ASN A 397 1.33 -24.91 -14.90
N TYR A 398 0.57 -24.13 -14.11
CA TYR A 398 0.47 -24.34 -12.66
C TYR A 398 -0.32 -25.61 -12.30
N PHE A 399 -1.19 -26.07 -13.18
CA PHE A 399 -1.95 -27.32 -12.99
C PHE A 399 -1.19 -28.56 -13.48
N SER A 400 0.07 -28.41 -13.95
CA SER A 400 0.92 -29.55 -14.29
C SER A 400 1.36 -30.27 -12.99
N SER A 401 1.48 -31.61 -13.07
CA SER A 401 1.81 -32.43 -11.90
C SER A 401 3.27 -32.33 -11.41
N GLU A 402 4.13 -31.64 -12.17
CA GLU A 402 5.56 -31.52 -11.85
C GLU A 402 5.91 -30.12 -11.37
N GLY A 403 6.42 -30.01 -10.13
CA GLY A 403 6.86 -28.73 -9.58
C GLY A 403 7.02 -28.74 -8.07
N GLN A 404 7.39 -27.59 -7.54
CA GLN A 404 7.47 -27.35 -6.09
C GLN A 404 6.10 -26.87 -5.58
N SER A 405 5.75 -27.26 -4.36
CA SER A 405 4.50 -26.79 -3.75
C SER A 405 4.55 -25.28 -3.44
N VAL A 406 3.39 -24.67 -3.43
CA VAL A 406 3.21 -23.23 -3.09
C VAL A 406 3.77 -22.92 -1.69
N GLY A 407 3.62 -23.84 -0.72
CA GLY A 407 4.16 -23.67 0.63
C GLY A 407 5.69 -23.57 0.65
N VAL A 408 6.38 -24.47 -0.03
CA VAL A 408 7.85 -24.46 -0.15
C VAL A 408 8.36 -23.17 -0.80
N LEU A 409 7.74 -22.75 -1.90
CA LEU A 409 8.14 -21.51 -2.58
C LEU A 409 7.82 -20.25 -1.77
N SER A 410 6.72 -20.26 -1.01
CA SER A 410 6.40 -19.15 -0.10
C SER A 410 7.48 -18.97 0.98
N SER A 411 7.95 -20.07 1.58
CA SER A 411 9.06 -20.02 2.55
C SER A 411 10.34 -19.49 1.91
N LYS A 412 10.68 -19.92 0.69
CA LYS A 412 11.84 -19.40 -0.05
C LYS A 412 11.76 -17.89 -0.29
N VAL A 413 10.57 -17.36 -0.64
CA VAL A 413 10.38 -15.91 -0.80
C VAL A 413 10.69 -15.16 0.50
N THR A 414 10.18 -15.64 1.63
CA THR A 414 10.44 -15.02 2.94
C THR A 414 11.93 -15.08 3.31
N ASP A 415 12.62 -16.18 3.02
CA ASP A 415 14.05 -16.31 3.28
C ASP A 415 14.90 -15.40 2.37
N ILE A 416 14.50 -15.20 1.12
CA ILE A 416 15.10 -14.19 0.24
C ILE A 416 14.87 -12.80 0.82
N GLY A 417 13.66 -12.50 1.29
CA GLY A 417 13.30 -11.20 1.87
C GLY A 417 14.19 -10.81 3.04
N LYS A 418 14.50 -11.74 3.95
CA LYS A 418 15.40 -11.50 5.09
C LYS A 418 16.79 -11.01 4.68
N ASN A 419 17.24 -11.40 3.49
CA ASN A 419 18.59 -11.15 2.98
C ASN A 419 18.61 -10.30 1.70
N VAL A 420 17.49 -9.71 1.28
CA VAL A 420 17.34 -9.07 -0.03
C VAL A 420 18.26 -7.86 -0.24
N HIS A 421 18.64 -7.18 0.85
CA HIS A 421 19.60 -6.06 0.80
C HIS A 421 21.06 -6.50 0.79
N SER A 422 21.35 -7.78 1.08
CA SER A 422 22.70 -8.32 0.92
C SER A 422 22.86 -8.77 -0.54
N ASN A 423 23.78 -8.14 -1.25
CA ASN A 423 24.11 -8.49 -2.64
C ASN A 423 24.96 -9.77 -2.71
N SER A 424 24.52 -10.82 -2.00
CA SER A 424 25.20 -12.10 -1.93
C SER A 424 24.92 -12.94 -3.17
N GLU A 425 25.91 -13.69 -3.65
CA GLU A 425 25.75 -14.67 -4.74
C GLU A 425 24.59 -15.63 -4.46
N MET A 426 24.35 -15.94 -3.17
CA MET A 426 23.26 -16.79 -2.73
C MET A 426 21.88 -16.16 -3.02
N ASN A 427 21.70 -14.85 -2.84
CA ASN A 427 20.43 -14.17 -3.15
C ASN A 427 20.15 -14.14 -4.66
N ILE A 428 21.19 -13.90 -5.46
CA ILE A 428 21.08 -13.94 -6.93
C ILE A 428 20.67 -15.35 -7.39
N SER A 429 21.31 -16.38 -6.84
CA SER A 429 21.00 -17.79 -7.13
C SER A 429 19.57 -18.14 -6.73
N ASN A 430 19.16 -17.78 -5.51
CA ASN A 430 17.81 -18.08 -4.98
C ASN A 430 16.72 -17.37 -5.80
N THR A 431 16.96 -16.13 -6.23
CA THR A 431 16.03 -15.38 -7.08
C THR A 431 15.90 -16.01 -8.47
N LYS A 432 17.01 -16.47 -9.05
CA LYS A 432 17.00 -17.21 -10.31
C LYS A 432 16.24 -18.53 -10.17
N GLU A 433 16.50 -19.29 -9.11
CA GLU A 433 15.77 -20.52 -8.81
C GLU A 433 14.26 -20.27 -8.66
N LEU A 434 13.86 -19.22 -7.94
CA LEU A 434 12.44 -18.85 -7.77
C LEU A 434 11.78 -18.48 -9.11
N ARG A 435 12.51 -17.82 -10.00
CA ARG A 435 12.03 -17.47 -11.36
C ARG A 435 11.79 -18.73 -12.18
N GLU A 436 12.74 -19.65 -12.18
CA GLU A 436 12.72 -20.87 -13.01
C GLU A 436 11.86 -21.99 -12.40
N ALA A 437 11.52 -21.89 -11.11
CA ALA A 437 10.75 -22.93 -10.41
C ALA A 437 9.41 -23.17 -11.10
N LYS A 438 9.16 -24.43 -11.40
CA LYS A 438 7.83 -24.90 -11.75
C LYS A 438 7.00 -25.01 -10.48
N ILE A 439 5.76 -24.57 -10.54
CA ILE A 439 4.82 -24.64 -9.40
C ILE A 439 3.86 -25.78 -9.67
N SER A 440 3.61 -26.60 -8.67
CA SER A 440 2.57 -27.62 -8.67
C SER A 440 1.51 -27.24 -7.64
N LEU A 441 0.24 -27.24 -8.07
CA LEU A 441 -0.90 -27.01 -7.20
C LEU A 441 -1.42 -28.34 -6.66
N THR A 442 -1.77 -28.36 -5.40
CA THR A 442 -2.45 -29.48 -4.76
C THR A 442 -3.93 -29.49 -5.12
N ASP A 443 -4.53 -28.29 -5.12
CA ASP A 443 -5.92 -28.10 -5.56
C ASP A 443 -5.98 -27.96 -7.09
N THR A 444 -6.59 -28.92 -7.76
CA THR A 444 -6.79 -28.94 -9.21
C THR A 444 -8.06 -28.22 -9.68
N SER A 445 -8.88 -27.74 -8.74
CA SER A 445 -10.04 -26.90 -9.06
C SER A 445 -9.57 -25.54 -9.62
N ARG A 446 -10.31 -25.01 -10.57
CA ARG A 446 -10.08 -23.62 -11.07
C ARG A 446 -10.92 -22.61 -10.32
N VAL A 447 -11.99 -23.05 -9.68
CA VAL A 447 -13.00 -22.25 -9.02
C VAL A 447 -12.55 -21.99 -7.58
N MET A 448 -12.53 -20.73 -7.16
CA MET A 448 -12.16 -20.31 -5.78
C MET A 448 -10.81 -20.85 -5.31
N ASN A 449 -9.86 -21.03 -6.23
CA ASN A 449 -8.55 -21.61 -5.94
C ASN A 449 -7.60 -20.58 -5.35
N THR A 450 -7.52 -20.54 -4.02
CA THR A 450 -6.63 -19.65 -3.26
C THR A 450 -5.15 -20.05 -3.40
N GLU A 451 -4.87 -21.33 -3.66
CA GLU A 451 -3.50 -21.81 -3.91
C GLU A 451 -2.96 -21.27 -5.25
N LEU A 452 -3.80 -21.22 -6.29
CA LEU A 452 -3.48 -20.58 -7.57
C LEU A 452 -3.17 -19.09 -7.39
N VAL A 453 -4.00 -18.38 -6.63
CA VAL A 453 -3.75 -16.95 -6.34
C VAL A 453 -2.41 -16.76 -5.66
N LYS A 454 -2.09 -17.60 -4.66
CA LYS A 454 -0.80 -17.55 -3.97
C LYS A 454 0.38 -17.89 -4.88
N ALA A 455 0.21 -18.84 -5.81
CA ALA A 455 1.21 -19.17 -6.83
C ALA A 455 1.52 -17.96 -7.74
N ILE A 456 0.48 -17.24 -8.17
CA ILE A 456 0.61 -16.00 -8.94
C ILE A 456 1.36 -14.94 -8.13
N GLN A 457 1.00 -14.74 -6.86
CA GLN A 457 1.64 -13.77 -5.97
C GLN A 457 3.12 -14.10 -5.74
N ILE A 458 3.50 -15.38 -5.58
CA ILE A 458 4.90 -15.82 -5.48
C ILE A 458 5.68 -15.40 -6.72
N LYS A 459 5.15 -15.66 -7.91
CA LYS A 459 5.81 -15.27 -9.17
C LYS A 459 5.87 -13.74 -9.34
N SER A 460 4.90 -13.02 -8.81
CA SER A 460 4.89 -11.56 -8.80
C SER A 460 6.00 -10.95 -7.93
N MET A 461 6.51 -11.67 -6.92
CA MET A 461 7.63 -11.19 -6.11
C MET A 461 8.98 -11.19 -6.86
N VAL A 462 9.16 -12.01 -7.87
CA VAL A 462 10.44 -12.11 -8.60
C VAL A 462 10.91 -10.76 -9.15
N PRO A 463 10.12 -10.03 -9.97
CA PRO A 463 10.56 -8.74 -10.51
C PRO A 463 10.75 -7.68 -9.42
N ILE A 464 10.07 -7.78 -8.28
CA ILE A 464 10.25 -6.89 -7.14
C ILE A 464 11.60 -7.14 -6.47
N ILE A 465 11.94 -8.41 -6.18
CA ILE A 465 13.23 -8.79 -5.60
C ILE A 465 14.38 -8.32 -6.49
N GLU A 466 14.26 -8.49 -7.81
CA GLU A 466 15.26 -8.01 -8.78
C GLU A 466 15.39 -6.50 -8.80
N ALA A 467 14.28 -5.77 -8.62
CA ALA A 467 14.33 -4.32 -8.55
C ALA A 467 15.02 -3.85 -7.26
N ILE A 468 14.76 -4.49 -6.11
CA ILE A 468 15.45 -4.20 -4.85
C ILE A 468 16.95 -4.46 -4.97
N SER A 469 17.35 -5.62 -5.51
CA SER A 469 18.76 -6.00 -5.68
C SER A 469 19.54 -5.08 -6.62
N LYS A 470 18.87 -4.33 -7.49
CA LYS A 470 19.47 -3.34 -8.39
C LYS A 470 19.53 -1.93 -7.80
N SER A 471 18.83 -1.69 -6.71
CA SER A 471 18.70 -0.38 -6.06
C SER A 471 19.73 -0.18 -4.94
N GLY A 472 20.35 -1.24 -4.44
CA GLY A 472 21.48 -1.25 -3.51
C GLY A 472 22.78 -1.41 -4.28
#